data_0b83218dc2f7e65da95c9b68968ecd34
#
_entry.id   0b83218dc2f7e65da95c9b68968ecd34
#
_cell.length_a   1.000
_cell.length_b   1.000
_cell.length_c   1.000
_cell.angle_alpha   90.00
_cell.angle_beta   90.00
_cell.angle_gamma   90.00
#
_symmetry.space_group_name_H-M   'P 1'
#
loop_
_entity.id
_entity.type
_entity.pdbx_description
1 polymer ?
#
loop_
_entity_poly.entity_id
_entity_poly.type
_entity_poly.pdbx_seq_one_letter_code
_entity_poly.pdbx_strand_id
1 'polypeptide(L)'
;QTCALPISIIVMSDSHGERDIVVDIKKRYQGKVDAIFHNGDSELESSDSVWEGIHVVRGNCDYDSGYPERLVVKLGDVIIAQTHGHLFGINFTWDKLDLWAQQEDADICLYGHLHVAAAWRNGKTVYINPGSISQPRGPIHEKLYAKVIINDAKIRVEYYTRDHELYSELTQEFER
;
A
#
# COMPACT_ATOMS: atom_id res chain seq x y z
N GLN A 1 -14.32 12.65 -26.33
CA GLN A 1 -13.36 11.89 -25.52
C GLN A 1 -14.03 11.57 -24.18
N THR A 2 -14.44 10.32 -23.98
CA THR A 2 -14.90 9.84 -22.68
C THR A 2 -13.67 9.77 -21.76
N CYS A 3 -13.54 10.72 -20.83
CA CYS A 3 -12.59 10.60 -19.73
C CYS A 3 -12.92 9.31 -18.96
N ALA A 4 -12.00 8.36 -18.91
CA ALA A 4 -12.13 7.21 -18.04
C ALA A 4 -12.23 7.71 -16.58
N LEU A 5 -13.09 7.09 -15.78
CA LEU A 5 -13.19 7.38 -14.36
C LEU A 5 -11.82 7.11 -13.69
N PRO A 6 -11.39 7.94 -12.74
CA PRO A 6 -10.14 7.71 -12.03
C PRO A 6 -10.20 6.38 -11.26
N ILE A 7 -9.07 5.67 -11.23
CA ILE A 7 -8.88 4.49 -10.39
C ILE A 7 -8.50 4.97 -8.99
N SER A 8 -9.12 4.41 -7.97
CA SER A 8 -8.76 4.70 -6.59
C SER A 8 -8.49 3.42 -5.81
N ILE A 9 -7.45 3.45 -4.98
CA ILE A 9 -7.06 2.34 -4.12
C ILE A 9 -6.80 2.83 -2.70
N ILE A 10 -7.01 1.94 -1.73
CA ILE A 10 -6.62 2.14 -0.33
C ILE A 10 -5.46 1.21 -0.02
N VAL A 11 -4.48 1.71 0.69
CA VAL A 11 -3.27 0.98 1.08
C VAL A 11 -3.01 1.15 2.56
N MET A 12 -2.93 0.05 3.29
CA MET A 12 -2.54 0.01 4.69
C MET A 12 -1.43 -1.00 4.90
N SER A 13 -0.74 -0.94 6.03
CA SER A 13 0.36 -1.86 6.34
C SER A 13 0.65 -1.90 7.83
N ASP A 14 1.32 -2.97 8.25
CA ASP A 14 1.94 -3.06 9.57
C ASP A 14 0.93 -2.77 10.70
N SER A 15 -0.18 -3.51 10.71
CA SER A 15 -1.24 -3.38 11.72
C SER A 15 -0.98 -4.17 13.00
N HIS A 16 0.01 -5.09 12.98
CA HIS A 16 0.55 -5.78 14.16
C HIS A 16 -0.52 -6.25 15.16
N GLY A 17 -1.45 -7.07 14.69
CA GLY A 17 -2.50 -7.68 15.49
C GLY A 17 -3.73 -6.80 15.72
N GLU A 18 -3.71 -5.53 15.35
CA GLU A 18 -4.85 -4.65 15.50
C GLU A 18 -5.90 -4.89 14.38
N ARG A 19 -6.66 -5.97 14.54
CA ARG A 19 -7.68 -6.37 13.55
C ARG A 19 -8.76 -5.31 13.35
N ASP A 20 -9.17 -4.61 14.41
CA ASP A 20 -10.29 -3.67 14.37
C ASP A 20 -10.08 -2.51 13.40
N ILE A 21 -8.84 -2.00 13.28
CA ILE A 21 -8.56 -0.92 12.33
C ILE A 21 -8.64 -1.42 10.88
N VAL A 22 -8.23 -2.66 10.61
CA VAL A 22 -8.35 -3.26 9.28
C VAL A 22 -9.83 -3.40 8.91
N VAL A 23 -10.65 -3.87 9.85
CA VAL A 23 -12.10 -3.97 9.67
C VAL A 23 -12.72 -2.61 9.42
N ASP A 24 -12.34 -1.59 10.18
CA ASP A 24 -12.87 -0.23 10.06
C ASP A 24 -12.57 0.37 8.68
N ILE A 25 -11.32 0.29 8.23
CA ILE A 25 -10.92 0.77 6.92
C ILE A 25 -11.67 0.00 5.82
N LYS A 26 -11.75 -1.32 5.92
CA LYS A 26 -12.50 -2.15 4.97
C LYS A 26 -13.95 -1.70 4.85
N LYS A 27 -14.66 -1.53 5.98
CA LYS A 27 -16.04 -1.09 6.00
C LYS A 27 -16.24 0.27 5.35
N ARG A 28 -15.29 1.18 5.58
CA ARG A 28 -15.36 2.53 5.03
C ARG A 28 -15.25 2.58 3.51
N TYR A 29 -14.40 1.74 2.92
CA TYR A 29 -14.03 1.84 1.52
C TYR A 29 -14.51 0.70 0.62
N GLN A 30 -14.94 -0.42 1.17
CA GLN A 30 -15.43 -1.55 0.39
C GLN A 30 -16.59 -1.13 -0.51
N GLY A 31 -16.48 -1.42 -1.81
CA GLY A 31 -17.45 -1.01 -2.83
C GLY A 31 -17.36 0.45 -3.26
N LYS A 32 -16.45 1.24 -2.68
CA LYS A 32 -16.24 2.66 -3.00
C LYS A 32 -14.90 2.94 -3.68
N VAL A 33 -13.98 2.00 -3.64
CA VAL A 33 -12.67 2.05 -4.30
C VAL A 33 -12.49 0.82 -5.16
N ASP A 34 -11.52 0.87 -6.09
CA ASP A 34 -11.28 -0.23 -7.03
C ASP A 34 -10.53 -1.40 -6.39
N ALA A 35 -9.70 -1.14 -5.38
CA ALA A 35 -9.00 -2.18 -4.63
C ALA A 35 -8.53 -1.68 -3.26
N ILE A 36 -8.36 -2.63 -2.33
CA ILE A 36 -7.80 -2.39 -1.00
C ILE A 36 -6.60 -3.32 -0.83
N PHE A 37 -5.49 -2.78 -0.33
CA PHE A 37 -4.22 -3.47 -0.15
C PHE A 37 -3.77 -3.41 1.31
N HIS A 38 -3.20 -4.52 1.79
CA HIS A 38 -2.47 -4.58 3.06
C HIS A 38 -1.07 -5.16 2.80
N ASN A 39 -0.04 -4.38 3.12
CA ASN A 39 1.33 -4.70 2.71
C ASN A 39 2.09 -5.61 3.69
N GLY A 40 1.39 -6.34 4.56
CA GLY A 40 1.99 -7.33 5.45
C GLY A 40 2.17 -6.86 6.89
N ASP A 41 2.66 -7.77 7.72
CA ASP A 41 2.76 -7.61 9.17
C ASP A 41 1.40 -7.31 9.81
N SER A 42 0.40 -8.08 9.42
CA SER A 42 -0.91 -8.05 10.07
C SER A 42 -0.93 -8.83 11.37
N GLU A 43 -0.12 -9.89 11.44
CA GLU A 43 -0.09 -10.88 12.53
C GLU A 43 -1.45 -11.57 12.73
N LEU A 44 -2.31 -11.55 11.71
CA LEU A 44 -3.57 -12.29 11.63
C LEU A 44 -3.36 -13.58 10.84
N GLU A 45 -4.27 -14.50 10.95
CA GLU A 45 -4.24 -15.71 10.11
C GLU A 45 -4.66 -15.40 8.68
N SER A 46 -4.04 -16.07 7.71
CA SER A 46 -4.36 -15.89 6.27
C SER A 46 -5.80 -16.30 5.94
N SER A 47 -6.40 -17.15 6.77
CA SER A 47 -7.79 -17.58 6.66
C SER A 47 -8.80 -16.62 7.28
N ASP A 48 -8.35 -15.52 7.90
CA ASP A 48 -9.26 -14.55 8.52
C ASP A 48 -10.19 -13.96 7.47
N SER A 49 -11.48 -13.93 7.78
CA SER A 49 -12.52 -13.40 6.89
C SER A 49 -12.34 -11.92 6.54
N VAL A 50 -11.54 -11.19 7.32
CA VAL A 50 -11.25 -9.76 7.02
C VAL A 50 -10.57 -9.59 5.67
N TRP A 51 -9.82 -10.60 5.22
CA TRP A 51 -9.08 -10.54 3.95
C TRP A 51 -9.94 -10.69 2.71
N GLU A 52 -11.19 -11.07 2.86
CA GLU A 52 -12.10 -11.11 1.73
C GLU A 52 -12.23 -9.72 1.09
N GLY A 53 -11.83 -9.60 -0.18
CA GLY A 53 -11.79 -8.33 -0.91
C GLY A 53 -10.58 -7.45 -0.63
N ILE A 54 -9.56 -7.95 0.08
CA ILE A 54 -8.29 -7.25 0.32
C ILE A 54 -7.13 -8.04 -0.27
N HIS A 55 -6.26 -7.36 -1.02
CA HIS A 55 -4.98 -7.90 -1.47
C HIS A 55 -3.98 -7.80 -0.32
N VAL A 56 -3.57 -8.94 0.24
CA VAL A 56 -2.67 -8.98 1.39
C VAL A 56 -1.44 -9.82 1.09
N VAL A 57 -0.28 -9.37 1.53
CA VAL A 57 1.00 -10.08 1.41
C VAL A 57 1.58 -10.39 2.79
N ARG A 58 2.53 -11.33 2.81
CA ARG A 58 3.23 -11.75 4.02
C ARG A 58 4.32 -10.76 4.40
N GLY A 59 4.31 -10.31 5.67
CA GLY A 59 5.42 -9.59 6.26
C GLY A 59 6.35 -10.50 7.07
N ASN A 60 7.42 -9.94 7.62
CA ASN A 60 8.39 -10.70 8.43
C ASN A 60 7.84 -11.13 9.80
N CYS A 61 6.81 -10.44 10.31
CA CYS A 61 6.13 -10.81 11.55
C CYS A 61 4.94 -11.76 11.33
N ASP A 62 4.62 -12.09 10.09
CA ASP A 62 3.55 -13.02 9.77
C ASP A 62 4.07 -14.46 9.76
N TYR A 63 3.68 -15.24 10.76
CA TYR A 63 4.09 -16.65 10.89
C TYR A 63 3.33 -17.56 9.92
N ASP A 64 2.13 -17.16 9.50
CA ASP A 64 1.29 -17.94 8.60
C ASP A 64 1.85 -17.91 7.17
N SER A 65 2.26 -19.07 6.67
CA SER A 65 2.79 -19.23 5.30
C SER A 65 1.70 -19.21 4.22
N GLY A 66 0.44 -19.10 4.58
CA GLY A 66 -0.68 -18.99 3.63
C GLY A 66 -0.74 -17.66 2.89
N TYR A 67 -0.03 -16.65 3.37
CA TYR A 67 0.06 -15.37 2.66
C TYR A 67 1.06 -15.44 1.51
N PRO A 68 0.73 -14.87 0.32
CA PRO A 68 1.73 -14.68 -0.72
C PRO A 68 2.78 -13.63 -0.29
N GLU A 69 4.02 -13.80 -0.73
CA GLU A 69 5.10 -12.87 -0.41
C GLU A 69 5.06 -11.60 -1.26
N ARG A 70 4.44 -11.70 -2.44
CA ARG A 70 4.30 -10.60 -3.40
C ARG A 70 3.12 -10.85 -4.32
N LEU A 71 2.52 -9.77 -4.78
CA LEU A 71 1.40 -9.79 -5.72
C LEU A 71 1.65 -8.77 -6.84
N VAL A 72 1.09 -9.05 -8.00
CA VAL A 72 0.96 -8.08 -9.09
C VAL A 72 -0.50 -8.02 -9.46
N VAL A 73 -1.09 -6.84 -9.36
CA VAL A 73 -2.52 -6.60 -9.61
C VAL A 73 -2.63 -5.59 -10.74
N LYS A 74 -3.45 -5.90 -11.74
CA LYS A 74 -3.72 -5.00 -12.85
C LYS A 74 -5.12 -4.41 -12.72
N LEU A 75 -5.20 -3.09 -12.64
CA LEU A 75 -6.45 -2.34 -12.62
C LEU A 75 -6.51 -1.46 -13.88
N GLY A 76 -7.37 -1.81 -14.82
CA GLY A 76 -7.36 -1.15 -16.12
C GLY A 76 -6.00 -1.27 -16.80
N ASP A 77 -5.36 -0.14 -17.10
CA ASP A 77 -4.01 -0.07 -17.67
C ASP A 77 -2.91 0.13 -16.61
N VAL A 78 -3.27 0.13 -15.32
CA VAL A 78 -2.34 0.35 -14.20
C VAL A 78 -1.86 -0.97 -13.64
N ILE A 79 -0.54 -1.16 -13.58
CA ILE A 79 0.11 -2.33 -12.99
C ILE A 79 0.61 -1.97 -11.60
N ILE A 80 0.14 -2.68 -10.59
CA ILE A 80 0.49 -2.48 -9.19
C ILE A 80 1.24 -3.70 -8.68
N ALA A 81 2.51 -3.51 -8.31
CA ALA A 81 3.32 -4.51 -7.63
C ALA A 81 3.21 -4.29 -6.11
N GLN A 82 3.01 -5.35 -5.35
CA GLN A 82 2.84 -5.29 -3.91
C GLN A 82 3.74 -6.31 -3.21
N THR A 83 4.46 -5.85 -2.19
CA THR A 83 5.27 -6.68 -1.30
C THR A 83 5.38 -6.01 0.06
N HIS A 84 5.80 -6.75 1.10
CA HIS A 84 6.15 -6.12 2.38
C HIS A 84 7.49 -5.39 2.30
N GLY A 85 8.47 -5.94 1.61
CA GLY A 85 9.78 -5.34 1.37
C GLY A 85 10.94 -5.99 2.11
N HIS A 86 10.70 -6.72 3.21
CA HIS A 86 11.76 -7.35 4.00
C HIS A 86 12.64 -8.34 3.19
N LEU A 87 12.07 -8.99 2.18
CA LEU A 87 12.80 -9.91 1.30
C LEU A 87 13.64 -9.21 0.23
N PHE A 88 13.47 -7.90 0.10
CA PHE A 88 14.18 -7.08 -0.89
C PHE A 88 15.29 -6.23 -0.28
N GLY A 89 15.58 -6.39 1.01
CA GLY A 89 16.69 -5.69 1.68
C GLY A 89 16.51 -4.17 1.74
N ILE A 90 15.29 -3.66 1.80
CA ILE A 90 14.99 -2.22 1.74
C ILE A 90 15.53 -1.43 2.94
N ASN A 91 15.97 -2.08 4.01
CA ASN A 91 16.67 -1.42 5.11
C ASN A 91 18.04 -0.87 4.70
N PHE A 92 18.60 -1.35 3.59
CA PHE A 92 19.96 -1.02 3.14
C PHE A 92 19.97 -0.35 1.77
N THR A 93 19.19 -0.83 0.81
CA THR A 93 19.17 -0.34 -0.57
C THR A 93 17.81 -0.62 -1.23
N TRP A 94 17.46 0.18 -2.22
CA TRP A 94 16.25 0.01 -3.03
C TRP A 94 16.45 -0.87 -4.26
N ASP A 95 17.70 -1.29 -4.55
CA ASP A 95 18.06 -1.89 -5.82
C ASP A 95 17.25 -3.14 -6.18
N LYS A 96 17.04 -4.04 -5.21
CA LYS A 96 16.29 -5.27 -5.45
C LYS A 96 14.80 -5.01 -5.65
N LEU A 97 14.23 -4.10 -4.86
CA LEU A 97 12.82 -3.73 -5.00
C LEU A 97 12.58 -3.04 -6.34
N ASP A 98 13.47 -2.13 -6.70
CA ASP A 98 13.40 -1.42 -7.99
C ASP A 98 13.54 -2.38 -9.16
N LEU A 99 14.51 -3.30 -9.12
CA LEU A 99 14.68 -4.31 -10.15
C LEU A 99 13.41 -5.14 -10.35
N TRP A 100 12.80 -5.59 -9.26
CA TRP A 100 11.54 -6.35 -9.35
C TRP A 100 10.40 -5.51 -9.94
N ALA A 101 10.23 -4.27 -9.48
CA ALA A 101 9.21 -3.37 -10.01
C ALA A 101 9.39 -3.13 -11.51
N GLN A 102 10.63 -2.97 -11.97
CA GLN A 102 10.94 -2.84 -13.40
C GLN A 102 10.62 -4.12 -14.18
N GLN A 103 10.96 -5.28 -13.65
CA GLN A 103 10.63 -6.58 -14.27
C GLN A 103 9.13 -6.78 -14.44
N GLU A 104 8.34 -6.32 -13.50
CA GLU A 104 6.87 -6.41 -13.55
C GLU A 104 6.24 -5.27 -14.37
N ASP A 105 7.03 -4.34 -14.89
CA ASP A 105 6.56 -3.14 -15.58
C ASP A 105 5.56 -2.33 -14.73
N ALA A 106 5.84 -2.20 -13.44
CA ALA A 106 4.93 -1.60 -12.49
C ALA A 106 4.82 -0.08 -12.64
N ASP A 107 3.60 0.41 -12.62
CA ASP A 107 3.30 1.84 -12.48
C ASP A 107 3.40 2.28 -11.02
N ILE A 108 2.99 1.40 -10.12
CA ILE A 108 3.01 1.61 -8.67
C ILE A 108 3.62 0.38 -8.01
N CYS A 109 4.52 0.61 -7.04
CA CYS A 109 5.07 -0.42 -6.18
C CYS A 109 4.71 -0.09 -4.72
N LEU A 110 3.91 -0.95 -4.11
CA LEU A 110 3.48 -0.82 -2.72
C LEU A 110 4.39 -1.65 -1.82
N TYR A 111 4.83 -1.05 -0.71
CA TYR A 111 5.66 -1.73 0.28
C TYR A 111 5.32 -1.24 1.70
N GLY A 112 5.88 -1.88 2.71
CA GLY A 112 5.71 -1.55 4.12
C GLY A 112 7.03 -1.67 4.88
N HIS A 113 7.03 -2.42 5.98
CA HIS A 113 8.21 -2.84 6.76
C HIS A 113 8.93 -1.72 7.51
N LEU A 114 9.18 -0.58 6.89
CA LEU A 114 9.91 0.53 7.50
C LEU A 114 9.05 1.35 8.48
N HIS A 115 7.74 1.21 8.44
CA HIS A 115 6.79 1.98 9.24
C HIS A 115 6.87 3.50 9.02
N VAL A 116 7.37 3.93 7.87
CA VAL A 116 7.56 5.35 7.52
C VAL A 116 6.75 5.64 6.26
N ALA A 117 5.77 6.53 6.38
CA ALA A 117 4.97 6.97 5.25
C ALA A 117 5.85 7.72 4.24
N ALA A 118 5.84 7.28 3.00
CA ALA A 118 6.65 7.87 1.93
C ALA A 118 6.06 7.57 0.55
N ALA A 119 6.23 8.51 -0.36
CA ALA A 119 5.98 8.29 -1.78
C ALA A 119 7.10 8.93 -2.59
N TRP A 120 7.64 8.21 -3.55
CA TRP A 120 8.75 8.67 -4.38
C TRP A 120 8.74 7.94 -5.72
N ARG A 121 9.46 8.48 -6.70
CA ARG A 121 9.49 7.93 -8.06
C ARG A 121 10.90 7.51 -8.45
N ASN A 122 11.01 6.38 -9.15
CA ASN A 122 12.17 6.04 -9.94
C ASN A 122 11.70 5.52 -11.31
N GLY A 123 12.20 6.13 -12.39
CA GLY A 123 11.70 5.84 -13.73
C GLY A 123 10.19 6.13 -13.84
N LYS A 124 9.43 5.16 -14.36
CA LYS A 124 7.97 5.28 -14.42
C LYS A 124 7.25 4.87 -13.14
N THR A 125 7.93 4.17 -12.24
CA THR A 125 7.32 3.57 -11.06
C THR A 125 7.26 4.54 -9.90
N VAL A 126 6.08 4.69 -9.29
CA VAL A 126 5.88 5.40 -8.03
C VAL A 126 5.85 4.38 -6.90
N TYR A 127 6.76 4.53 -5.94
CA TYR A 127 6.89 3.67 -4.76
C TYR A 127 6.13 4.29 -3.60
N ILE A 128 5.28 3.52 -2.92
CA ILE A 128 4.41 4.04 -1.87
C ILE A 128 4.50 3.14 -0.64
N ASN A 129 4.87 3.73 0.49
CA ASN A 129 4.70 3.14 1.82
C ASN A 129 3.59 3.92 2.53
N PRO A 130 2.50 3.28 2.95
CA PRO A 130 1.42 3.97 3.65
C PRO A 130 1.79 4.37 5.09
N GLY A 131 2.96 3.97 5.56
CA GLY A 131 3.32 4.01 6.97
C GLY A 131 2.71 2.83 7.73
N SER A 132 2.92 2.78 9.03
CA SER A 132 2.25 1.80 9.88
C SER A 132 0.96 2.38 10.43
N ILE A 133 -0.13 1.62 10.29
CA ILE A 133 -1.43 1.98 10.87
C ILE A 133 -1.46 1.77 12.40
N SER A 134 -0.40 1.19 12.95
CA SER A 134 -0.32 0.77 14.35
C SER A 134 0.92 1.31 15.07
N GLN A 135 2.10 1.22 14.44
CA GLN A 135 3.40 1.48 15.06
C GLN A 135 4.26 2.39 14.17
N PRO A 136 3.90 3.67 13.98
CA PRO A 136 4.65 4.57 13.12
C PRO A 136 6.07 4.80 13.63
N ARG A 137 7.01 4.95 12.70
CA ARG A 137 8.42 5.28 12.94
C ARG A 137 8.81 6.52 12.14
N GLY A 138 10.03 7.01 12.39
CA GLY A 138 10.53 8.20 11.73
C GLY A 138 9.97 9.50 12.30
N PRO A 139 10.03 10.61 11.53
CA PRO A 139 9.66 11.93 12.05
C PRO A 139 8.16 12.13 12.24
N ILE A 140 7.33 11.32 11.57
CA ILE A 140 5.86 11.43 11.67
C ILE A 140 5.35 10.35 12.61
N HIS A 141 4.68 10.79 13.68
CA HIS A 141 4.18 9.91 14.73
C HIS A 141 2.72 9.49 14.52
N GLU A 142 2.07 10.00 13.49
CA GLU A 142 0.69 9.66 13.16
C GLU A 142 0.59 8.24 12.58
N LYS A 143 -0.45 7.52 13.01
CA LYS A 143 -0.83 6.22 12.45
C LYS A 143 -1.63 6.49 11.17
N LEU A 144 -1.06 6.10 10.03
CA LEU A 144 -1.58 6.49 8.71
C LEU A 144 -1.90 5.28 7.84
N TYR A 145 -2.81 5.49 6.91
CA TYR A 145 -3.00 4.69 5.71
C TYR A 145 -3.03 5.63 4.49
N ALA A 146 -2.91 5.09 3.29
CA ALA A 146 -2.86 5.88 2.07
C ALA A 146 -4.09 5.65 1.19
N LYS A 147 -4.47 6.69 0.46
CA LYS A 147 -5.40 6.63 -0.66
C LYS A 147 -4.68 7.13 -1.91
N VAL A 148 -4.69 6.32 -2.95
CA VAL A 148 -4.04 6.65 -4.23
C VAL A 148 -5.12 6.83 -5.28
N ILE A 149 -5.08 7.96 -5.98
CA ILE A 149 -6.03 8.30 -7.04
C ILE A 149 -5.25 8.44 -8.34
N ILE A 150 -5.60 7.63 -9.33
CA ILE A 150 -4.88 7.51 -10.59
C ILE A 150 -5.82 7.89 -11.72
N ASN A 151 -5.45 8.90 -12.49
CA ASN A 151 -6.12 9.25 -13.74
C ASN A 151 -5.14 9.16 -14.91
N ASP A 152 -5.54 9.61 -16.11
CA ASP A 152 -4.69 9.52 -17.29
C ASP A 152 -3.42 10.40 -17.20
N ALA A 153 -3.43 11.43 -16.36
CA ALA A 153 -2.37 12.43 -16.28
C ALA A 153 -1.53 12.33 -15.00
N LYS A 154 -2.11 11.87 -13.88
CA LYS A 154 -1.48 11.96 -12.56
C LYS A 154 -1.74 10.77 -11.68
N ILE A 155 -0.80 10.54 -10.76
CA ILE A 155 -0.94 9.68 -9.58
C ILE A 155 -0.89 10.59 -8.36
N ARG A 156 -2.00 10.69 -7.63
CA ARG A 156 -2.10 11.47 -6.39
C ARG A 156 -2.07 10.53 -5.20
N VAL A 157 -1.18 10.78 -4.25
CA VAL A 157 -1.04 10.02 -3.01
C VAL A 157 -1.46 10.88 -1.84
N GLU A 158 -2.49 10.44 -1.13
CA GLU A 158 -3.02 11.08 0.07
C GLU A 158 -2.84 10.14 1.26
N TYR A 159 -2.60 10.70 2.44
CA TYR A 159 -2.48 9.95 3.68
C TYR A 159 -3.58 10.38 4.66
N TYR A 160 -4.13 9.41 5.37
CA TYR A 160 -5.23 9.63 6.31
C TYR A 160 -4.90 9.02 7.67
N THR A 161 -5.35 9.69 8.73
CA THR A 161 -5.25 9.20 10.10
C THR A 161 -6.25 8.06 10.37
N ARG A 162 -6.15 7.43 11.53
CA ARG A 162 -7.12 6.40 11.97
C ARG A 162 -8.54 6.95 12.15
N ASP A 163 -8.68 8.27 12.33
CA ASP A 163 -9.97 8.96 12.39
C ASP A 163 -10.45 9.39 10.99
N HIS A 164 -9.75 8.95 9.94
CA HIS A 164 -10.07 9.22 8.53
C HIS A 164 -9.95 10.70 8.15
N GLU A 165 -9.08 11.43 8.83
CA GLU A 165 -8.76 12.81 8.51
C GLU A 165 -7.53 12.88 7.60
N LEU A 166 -7.60 13.75 6.58
CA LEU A 166 -6.49 13.96 5.65
C LEU A 166 -5.27 14.54 6.39
N TYR A 167 -4.13 13.86 6.26
CA TYR A 167 -2.84 14.36 6.68
C TYR A 167 -2.19 15.10 5.52
N SER A 168 -2.56 16.37 5.34
CA SER A 168 -2.28 17.13 4.12
C SER A 168 -0.79 17.39 3.85
N GLU A 169 0.04 17.41 4.88
CA GLU A 169 1.49 17.67 4.77
C GLU A 169 2.23 16.64 3.91
N LEU A 170 1.69 15.43 3.76
CA LEU A 170 2.30 14.35 2.99
C LEU A 170 1.68 14.14 1.61
N THR A 171 0.66 14.91 1.25
CA THR A 171 0.03 14.79 -0.06
C THR A 171 1.05 15.06 -1.17
N GLN A 172 1.12 14.16 -2.15
CA GLN A 172 2.02 14.28 -3.31
C GLN A 172 1.29 13.94 -4.61
N GLU A 173 1.73 14.56 -5.69
CA GLU A 173 1.28 14.24 -7.04
C GLU A 173 2.48 13.94 -7.93
N PHE A 174 2.30 12.92 -8.79
CA PHE A 174 3.28 12.52 -9.79
C PHE A 174 2.62 12.57 -11.16
N GLU A 175 3.32 13.13 -12.14
CA GLU A 175 2.89 13.05 -13.53
C GLU A 175 2.94 11.59 -14.01
N ARG A 176 2.00 11.22 -14.86
CA ARG A 176 1.93 9.86 -15.39
C ARG A 176 2.49 9.75 -16.81
#